data_6005687ae6435267b019f2b40ac2ff83
#
_entry.id   6005687ae6435267b019f2b40ac2ff83
#
_cell.length_a   1.000
_cell.length_b   1.000
_cell.length_c   1.000
_cell.angle_alpha   90.00
_cell.angle_beta   90.00
_cell.angle_gamma   90.00
#
_symmetry.space_group_name_H-M   'P 1'
#
loop_
_entity.id
_entity.type
_entity.pdbx_description
1 polymer ?
#
loop_
_entity_poly.entity_id
_entity_poly.type
_entity_poly.pdbx_seq_one_letter_code
_entity_poly.pdbx_strand_id
1 'polypeptide(L)'
;MNTNLLLFNEILENDNVEVSSNEKCLISNEDLESNCIKLECGHCFNYECLYNEIVYQKTKKILDNNRLKINEMKCPYCRNISNKLLPFYKYYSVNYIRGVNGPSNFTMHLNKCEYIVKNKQTKMKECCNASACNTKYGMFCNKHFKYTKKEEDLLNDYNVEKYKYLNKMNIKELKEELKKYKLKVGGVKKDLVERLIIKNSQLDEASDEIKYAAKLFF
;
A
#
# COMPACT_ATOMS: atom_id res chain seq x y z
N MET A 1 -32.81 52.35 1.96
CA MET A 1 -32.83 50.89 2.15
C MET A 1 -31.64 50.31 1.41
N ASN A 2 -30.86 49.50 2.06
CA ASN A 2 -29.46 49.21 1.69
C ASN A 2 -29.38 48.17 0.55
N THR A 3 -29.23 48.61 -0.69
CA THR A 3 -29.08 47.78 -1.90
C THR A 3 -27.86 46.84 -1.80
N ASN A 4 -26.83 47.22 -1.04
CA ASN A 4 -25.65 46.38 -0.82
C ASN A 4 -25.89 45.13 0.04
N LEU A 5 -26.91 45.16 0.92
CA LEU A 5 -27.28 44.02 1.76
C LEU A 5 -28.03 42.93 0.96
N LEU A 6 -28.83 43.38 -0.01
CA LEU A 6 -29.58 42.49 -0.92
C LEU A 6 -28.59 41.77 -1.88
N LEU A 7 -27.62 42.48 -2.44
CA LEU A 7 -26.59 41.92 -3.31
C LEU A 7 -25.71 40.90 -2.55
N PHE A 8 -25.41 41.17 -1.28
CA PHE A 8 -24.62 40.25 -0.44
C PHE A 8 -25.39 38.96 -0.14
N ASN A 9 -26.66 39.04 0.12
CA ASN A 9 -27.52 37.87 0.33
C ASN A 9 -27.75 37.08 -0.96
N GLU A 10 -27.89 37.71 -2.13
CA GLU A 10 -27.97 37.02 -3.43
C GLU A 10 -26.68 36.28 -3.77
N ILE A 11 -25.51 36.82 -3.40
CA ILE A 11 -24.22 36.12 -3.58
C ILE A 11 -24.14 34.89 -2.67
N LEU A 12 -24.62 34.98 -1.43
CA LEU A 12 -24.61 33.81 -0.49
C LEU A 12 -25.65 32.75 -0.87
N GLU A 13 -26.74 33.09 -1.53
CA GLU A 13 -27.75 32.12 -1.98
C GLU A 13 -27.37 31.43 -3.30
N ASN A 14 -26.50 32.03 -4.10
CA ASN A 14 -26.01 31.45 -5.36
C ASN A 14 -24.77 30.55 -5.17
N ASP A 15 -24.19 30.47 -4.01
CA ASP A 15 -23.17 29.43 -3.65
C ASP A 15 -23.86 28.07 -3.36
N ASN A 16 -24.78 27.64 -4.22
CA ASN A 16 -25.01 26.22 -4.45
C ASN A 16 -23.83 25.66 -5.24
N VAL A 17 -22.64 25.77 -4.65
CA VAL A 17 -21.54 24.87 -4.95
C VAL A 17 -22.08 23.48 -4.60
N GLU A 18 -22.39 22.68 -5.59
CA GLU A 18 -22.47 21.25 -5.44
C GLU A 18 -21.12 20.84 -4.82
N VAL A 19 -21.10 20.81 -3.48
CA VAL A 19 -20.01 20.21 -2.74
C VAL A 19 -20.08 18.74 -3.10
N SER A 20 -19.41 18.39 -4.22
CA SER A 20 -18.97 17.03 -4.40
C SER A 20 -18.18 16.72 -3.14
N SER A 21 -18.78 15.96 -2.25
CA SER A 21 -18.22 15.60 -0.94
C SER A 21 -17.08 14.59 -1.12
N ASN A 22 -16.08 14.93 -1.91
CA ASN A 22 -14.81 14.27 -1.86
C ASN A 22 -14.15 14.74 -0.56
N GLU A 23 -14.34 13.96 0.49
CA GLU A 23 -13.65 14.21 1.76
C GLU A 23 -12.15 14.28 1.47
N LYS A 24 -11.52 15.39 1.86
CA LYS A 24 -10.09 15.62 1.62
C LYS A 24 -9.25 15.30 2.84
N CYS A 25 -8.02 14.90 2.61
CA CYS A 25 -7.03 14.75 3.66
C CYS A 25 -6.72 16.11 4.31
N LEU A 26 -6.91 16.22 5.63
CA LEU A 26 -6.71 17.49 6.36
C LEU A 26 -5.24 17.90 6.53
N ILE A 27 -4.28 17.11 6.04
CA ILE A 27 -2.85 17.45 6.01
C ILE A 27 -2.42 17.86 4.61
N SER A 28 -2.66 17.02 3.58
CA SER A 28 -2.21 17.28 2.20
C SER A 28 -3.22 18.06 1.35
N ASN A 29 -4.48 18.17 1.79
CA ASN A 29 -5.60 18.73 1.03
C ASN A 29 -5.90 17.99 -0.29
N GLU A 30 -5.38 16.79 -0.47
CA GLU A 30 -5.68 15.86 -1.56
C GLU A 30 -6.90 15.00 -1.23
N ASP A 31 -7.48 14.35 -2.24
CA ASP A 31 -8.61 13.45 -2.05
C ASP A 31 -8.22 12.29 -1.12
N LEU A 32 -9.17 11.79 -0.33
CA LEU A 32 -8.93 10.68 0.58
C LEU A 32 -8.75 9.38 -0.20
N GLU A 33 -7.65 8.70 0.08
CA GLU A 33 -7.35 7.37 -0.45
C GLU A 33 -8.24 6.28 0.19
N SER A 34 -8.32 5.12 -0.43
CA SER A 34 -9.06 3.96 0.07
C SER A 34 -8.57 3.45 1.45
N ASN A 35 -7.34 3.78 1.82
CA ASN A 35 -6.73 3.45 3.12
C ASN A 35 -6.61 4.66 4.04
N CYS A 36 -7.43 5.69 3.84
CA CYS A 36 -7.45 6.84 4.74
C CYS A 36 -7.74 6.40 6.19
N ILE A 37 -7.16 7.13 7.11
CA ILE A 37 -7.31 6.88 8.55
C ILE A 37 -8.32 7.87 9.11
N LYS A 38 -9.44 7.35 9.61
CA LYS A 38 -10.40 8.12 10.41
C LYS A 38 -10.06 7.95 11.89
N LEU A 39 -9.72 9.03 12.56
CA LEU A 39 -9.46 9.04 14.00
C LEU A 39 -10.76 9.03 14.80
N GLU A 40 -10.68 8.70 16.11
CA GLU A 40 -11.83 8.70 17.03
C GLU A 40 -12.52 10.07 17.13
N CYS A 41 -11.80 11.16 16.86
CA CYS A 41 -12.33 12.51 16.78
C CYS A 41 -13.02 12.85 15.45
N GLY A 42 -13.13 11.90 14.53
CA GLY A 42 -13.81 12.05 13.23
C GLY A 42 -12.95 12.60 12.09
N HIS A 43 -11.75 13.13 12.36
CA HIS A 43 -10.86 13.69 11.33
C HIS A 43 -10.20 12.60 10.50
N CYS A 44 -10.16 12.82 9.17
CA CYS A 44 -9.67 11.87 8.19
C CYS A 44 -8.36 12.35 7.56
N PHE A 45 -7.45 11.40 7.31
CA PHE A 45 -6.12 11.67 6.76
C PHE A 45 -5.67 10.54 5.86
N ASN A 46 -4.93 10.84 4.80
CA ASN A 46 -4.23 9.82 4.03
C ASN A 46 -3.13 9.19 4.90
N TYR A 47 -2.93 7.88 4.72
CA TYR A 47 -2.09 7.08 5.60
C TYR A 47 -0.65 7.62 5.70
N GLU A 48 0.00 7.91 4.57
CA GLU A 48 1.39 8.39 4.56
C GLU A 48 1.54 9.77 5.20
N CYS A 49 0.60 10.67 4.95
CA CYS A 49 0.60 12.01 5.55
C CYS A 49 0.51 11.93 7.07
N LEU A 50 -0.43 11.11 7.57
CA LEU A 50 -0.59 10.93 9.00
C LEU A 50 0.60 10.19 9.63
N TYR A 51 1.16 9.17 8.95
CA TYR A 51 2.35 8.47 9.40
C TYR A 51 3.52 9.44 9.62
N ASN A 52 3.82 10.28 8.64
CA ASN A 52 4.91 11.25 8.73
C ASN A 52 4.70 12.23 9.90
N GLU A 53 3.47 12.70 10.09
CA GLU A 53 3.13 13.58 11.20
C GLU A 53 3.31 12.90 12.56
N ILE A 54 2.86 11.65 12.71
CA ILE A 54 3.04 10.91 13.97
C ILE A 54 4.51 10.58 14.24
N VAL A 55 5.31 10.28 13.19
CA VAL A 55 6.77 10.17 13.33
C VAL A 55 7.35 11.47 13.86
N TYR A 56 6.94 12.62 13.31
CA TYR A 56 7.37 13.94 13.78
C TYR A 56 6.99 14.16 15.26
N GLN A 57 5.75 13.88 15.66
CA GLN A 57 5.27 13.99 17.04
C GLN A 57 6.09 13.15 18.01
N LYS A 58 6.59 11.98 17.60
CA LYS A 58 7.34 11.05 18.45
C LYS A 58 8.85 11.29 18.46
N THR A 59 9.39 11.88 17.41
CA THR A 59 10.86 12.09 17.27
C THR A 59 11.30 13.48 17.71
N LYS A 60 10.46 14.49 17.51
CA LYS A 60 10.81 15.87 17.90
C LYS A 60 10.43 16.13 19.35
N LYS A 61 11.39 16.62 20.13
CA LYS A 61 11.19 17.09 21.51
C LYS A 61 10.50 18.46 21.50
N ILE A 62 9.21 18.48 21.19
CA ILE A 62 8.39 19.68 21.30
C ILE A 62 7.71 19.63 22.68
N LEU A 63 7.69 20.74 23.39
CA LEU A 63 7.09 20.85 24.73
C LEU A 63 5.69 20.24 24.80
N ASP A 64 4.91 20.42 23.76
CA ASP A 64 3.52 19.95 23.64
C ASP A 64 3.40 18.41 23.46
N ASN A 65 4.45 17.74 23.00
CA ASN A 65 4.48 16.29 22.74
C ASN A 65 5.12 15.47 23.87
N ASN A 66 5.79 16.12 24.81
CA ASN A 66 6.51 15.45 25.90
C ASN A 66 5.62 14.63 26.86
N ARG A 67 4.29 14.76 26.75
CA ARG A 67 3.32 14.08 27.61
C ARG A 67 2.66 12.86 26.96
N LEU A 68 2.93 12.61 25.67
CA LEU A 68 2.33 11.46 24.99
C LEU A 68 2.97 10.14 25.45
N LYS A 69 2.13 9.20 25.87
CA LYS A 69 2.59 7.83 26.13
C LYS A 69 2.98 7.14 24.82
N ILE A 70 3.68 6.01 24.93
CA ILE A 70 4.15 5.29 23.74
C ILE A 70 3.01 4.82 22.82
N ASN A 71 1.85 4.49 23.38
CA ASN A 71 0.65 4.03 22.68
C ASN A 71 -0.34 5.16 22.34
N GLU A 72 0.00 6.42 22.63
CA GLU A 72 -0.85 7.57 22.33
C GLU A 72 -0.34 8.31 21.11
N MET A 73 -1.24 8.89 20.33
CA MET A 73 -0.93 9.85 19.27
C MET A 73 -1.93 11.00 19.32
N LYS A 74 -1.54 12.16 18.83
CA LYS A 74 -2.36 13.37 18.82
C LYS A 74 -2.91 13.63 17.42
N CYS A 75 -4.21 13.91 17.29
CA CYS A 75 -4.79 14.36 16.03
C CYS A 75 -4.09 15.65 15.56
N PRO A 76 -3.56 15.70 14.33
CA PRO A 76 -2.90 16.90 13.81
C PRO A 76 -3.82 18.12 13.74
N TYR A 77 -5.11 17.90 13.57
CA TYR A 77 -6.09 18.96 13.38
C TYR A 77 -6.67 19.49 14.71
N CYS A 78 -7.30 18.63 15.51
CA CYS A 78 -7.97 19.05 16.75
C CYS A 78 -7.17 18.76 18.02
N ARG A 79 -6.00 18.15 17.93
CA ARG A 79 -5.09 17.77 19.02
C ARG A 79 -5.66 16.77 20.03
N ASN A 80 -6.82 16.18 19.79
CA ASN A 80 -7.35 15.10 20.62
C ASN A 80 -6.40 13.91 20.62
N ILE A 81 -6.21 13.31 21.82
CA ILE A 81 -5.32 12.17 22.00
C ILE A 81 -6.09 10.89 21.74
N SER A 82 -5.55 10.05 20.85
CA SER A 82 -6.00 8.69 20.62
C SER A 82 -5.07 7.71 21.33
N ASN A 83 -5.63 6.69 21.97
CA ASN A 83 -4.90 5.60 22.62
C ASN A 83 -4.52 4.46 21.66
N LYS A 84 -4.75 4.63 20.38
CA LYS A 84 -4.42 3.67 19.34
C LYS A 84 -3.46 4.28 18.35
N LEU A 85 -2.49 3.46 17.93
CA LEU A 85 -1.47 3.82 16.95
C LEU A 85 -1.91 3.42 15.55
N LEU A 86 -1.18 3.90 14.55
CA LEU A 86 -1.39 3.53 13.16
C LEU A 86 -1.12 2.03 12.96
N PRO A 87 -1.83 1.33 12.06
CA PRO A 87 -1.45 -0.01 11.65
C PRO A 87 -0.17 0.04 10.81
N PHE A 88 0.68 -0.98 10.93
CA PHE A 88 1.86 -1.12 10.08
C PHE A 88 1.48 -1.78 8.74
N TYR A 89 1.62 -1.05 7.65
CA TYR A 89 1.35 -1.54 6.29
C TYR A 89 2.62 -1.54 5.43
N LYS A 90 3.12 -2.72 5.08
CA LYS A 90 4.25 -2.89 4.14
C LYS A 90 3.95 -2.36 2.73
N TYR A 91 2.68 -2.27 2.37
CA TYR A 91 2.22 -1.75 1.08
C TYR A 91 2.75 -0.33 0.81
N TYR A 92 2.77 0.53 1.82
CA TYR A 92 3.25 1.91 1.72
C TYR A 92 4.78 2.08 1.85
N SER A 93 5.53 0.99 1.94
CA SER A 93 7.00 1.03 2.10
C SER A 93 7.50 1.86 3.29
N VAL A 94 6.66 2.08 4.29
CA VAL A 94 6.99 2.81 5.52
C VAL A 94 7.78 1.94 6.50
N ASN A 95 8.59 2.57 7.34
CA ASN A 95 9.36 1.88 8.36
C ASN A 95 8.46 1.45 9.54
N TYR A 96 8.78 0.30 10.15
CA TYR A 96 8.21 -0.07 11.43
C TYR A 96 8.86 0.75 12.54
N ILE A 97 8.07 1.54 13.27
CA ILE A 97 8.53 2.38 14.37
C ILE A 97 7.65 2.14 15.59
N ARG A 98 8.28 1.70 16.68
CA ARG A 98 7.59 1.53 17.97
C ARG A 98 7.06 2.87 18.48
N GLY A 99 5.77 2.93 18.82
CA GLY A 99 5.09 4.15 19.25
C GLY A 99 4.48 4.96 18.09
N VAL A 100 4.65 4.53 16.84
CA VAL A 100 4.02 5.11 15.65
C VAL A 100 3.06 4.10 15.02
N ASN A 101 3.58 2.96 14.57
CA ASN A 101 2.81 1.89 13.91
C ASN A 101 3.08 0.50 14.51
N GLY A 102 3.47 0.46 15.76
CA GLY A 102 3.70 -0.78 16.52
C GLY A 102 3.95 -0.50 17.99
N PRO A 103 3.82 -1.52 18.85
CA PRO A 103 3.46 -2.92 18.55
C PRO A 103 1.97 -3.10 18.23
N SER A 104 1.63 -4.20 17.57
CA SER A 104 0.31 -4.47 16.98
C SER A 104 -0.86 -4.46 17.97
N ASN A 105 -0.61 -4.74 19.25
CA ASN A 105 -1.64 -4.71 20.29
C ASN A 105 -2.16 -3.28 20.59
N PHE A 106 -1.43 -2.26 20.19
CA PHE A 106 -1.83 -0.86 20.32
C PHE A 106 -2.29 -0.24 19.01
N THR A 107 -2.22 -0.95 17.88
CA THR A 107 -2.60 -0.40 16.59
C THR A 107 -4.09 -0.53 16.30
N MET A 108 -4.60 0.36 15.45
CA MET A 108 -5.97 0.29 14.94
C MET A 108 -6.17 -0.95 14.06
N HIS A 109 -7.36 -1.54 14.14
CA HIS A 109 -7.85 -2.56 13.21
C HIS A 109 -8.88 -1.92 12.30
N LEU A 110 -8.48 -1.55 11.09
CA LEU A 110 -9.36 -0.85 10.14
C LEU A 110 -10.10 -1.84 9.23
N ASN A 111 -9.37 -2.75 8.62
CA ASN A 111 -9.90 -3.73 7.68
C ASN A 111 -9.45 -5.14 8.06
N LYS A 112 -10.18 -6.15 7.57
CA LYS A 112 -9.87 -7.57 7.80
C LYS A 112 -9.28 -8.19 6.54
N CYS A 113 -8.26 -9.03 6.73
CA CYS A 113 -7.62 -9.75 5.62
C CYS A 113 -8.57 -10.82 5.06
N GLU A 114 -8.79 -10.79 3.75
CA GLU A 114 -9.68 -11.71 3.02
C GLU A 114 -8.99 -13.02 2.62
N TYR A 115 -7.67 -13.14 2.86
CA TYR A 115 -6.94 -14.33 2.48
C TYR A 115 -7.46 -15.57 3.21
N ILE A 116 -7.79 -16.58 2.44
CA ILE A 116 -8.33 -17.84 2.95
C ILE A 116 -7.19 -18.74 3.42
N VAL A 117 -7.16 -19.05 4.71
CA VAL A 117 -6.23 -19.99 5.32
C VAL A 117 -6.96 -21.29 5.69
N LYS A 118 -6.28 -22.41 5.53
CA LYS A 118 -6.78 -23.68 6.04
C LYS A 118 -6.40 -23.84 7.50
N ASN A 119 -7.40 -23.86 8.37
CA ASN A 119 -7.18 -24.10 9.79
C ASN A 119 -6.59 -25.51 9.98
N LYS A 120 -5.45 -25.59 10.68
CA LYS A 120 -4.73 -26.87 10.87
C LYS A 120 -5.49 -27.85 11.77
N GLN A 121 -6.30 -27.34 12.70
CA GLN A 121 -7.04 -28.15 13.67
C GLN A 121 -8.39 -28.60 13.10
N THR A 122 -9.19 -27.67 12.57
CA THR A 122 -10.54 -27.94 12.05
C THR A 122 -10.56 -28.40 10.60
N LYS A 123 -9.43 -28.29 9.87
CA LYS A 123 -9.29 -28.50 8.41
C LYS A 123 -10.23 -27.63 7.55
N MET A 124 -10.99 -26.73 8.15
CA MET A 124 -11.89 -25.80 7.47
C MET A 124 -11.13 -24.63 6.86
N LYS A 125 -11.71 -24.05 5.82
CA LYS A 125 -11.20 -22.81 5.20
C LYS A 125 -11.80 -21.62 5.95
N GLU A 126 -10.95 -20.74 6.48
CA GLU A 126 -11.34 -19.56 7.24
C GLU A 126 -10.59 -18.33 6.72
N CYS A 127 -11.20 -17.14 6.82
CA CYS A 127 -10.51 -15.89 6.50
C CYS A 127 -9.46 -15.58 7.58
N CYS A 128 -8.34 -14.98 7.16
CA CYS A 128 -7.23 -14.66 8.05
C CYS A 128 -7.61 -13.66 9.17
N ASN A 129 -8.58 -12.78 8.98
CA ASN A 129 -9.08 -11.77 9.92
C ASN A 129 -8.02 -10.84 10.56
N ALA A 130 -6.74 -10.91 10.16
CA ALA A 130 -5.72 -9.96 10.62
C ALA A 130 -5.96 -8.57 10.03
N SER A 131 -5.45 -7.52 10.70
CA SER A 131 -5.52 -6.15 10.19
C SER A 131 -4.92 -6.07 8.78
N ALA A 132 -5.67 -5.51 7.84
CA ALA A 132 -5.36 -5.49 6.42
C ALA A 132 -5.35 -4.07 5.86
N CYS A 133 -4.58 -3.90 4.78
CA CYS A 133 -4.56 -2.73 3.92
C CYS A 133 -5.38 -3.03 2.66
N ASN A 134 -6.15 -2.08 2.18
CA ASN A 134 -6.73 -2.16 0.85
C ASN A 134 -5.61 -1.94 -0.17
N THR A 135 -5.35 -2.94 -0.97
CA THR A 135 -4.32 -2.92 -2.02
C THR A 135 -4.99 -3.05 -3.37
N LYS A 136 -4.27 -2.76 -4.45
CA LYS A 136 -4.79 -3.03 -5.82
C LYS A 136 -5.22 -4.48 -6.05
N TYR A 137 -4.86 -5.40 -5.15
CA TYR A 137 -5.18 -6.83 -5.19
C TYR A 137 -6.30 -7.26 -4.23
N GLY A 138 -6.86 -6.32 -3.43
CA GLY A 138 -7.85 -6.59 -2.39
C GLY A 138 -7.33 -6.32 -0.97
N MET A 139 -8.08 -6.76 0.03
CA MET A 139 -7.77 -6.54 1.45
C MET A 139 -6.79 -7.58 1.99
N PHE A 140 -5.51 -7.24 2.09
CA PHE A 140 -4.49 -8.18 2.56
C PHE A 140 -3.66 -7.64 3.72
N CYS A 141 -3.38 -8.52 4.70
CA CYS A 141 -2.43 -8.21 5.77
C CYS A 141 -0.98 -8.32 5.27
N ASN A 142 -0.03 -7.74 6.00
CA ASN A 142 1.39 -7.75 5.66
C ASN A 142 1.98 -9.15 5.37
N LYS A 143 1.41 -10.20 5.99
CA LYS A 143 1.84 -11.59 5.78
C LYS A 143 1.34 -12.14 4.44
N HIS A 144 0.10 -11.83 4.07
CA HIS A 144 -0.54 -12.40 2.89
C HIS A 144 -0.36 -11.54 1.64
N PHE A 145 -0.16 -10.23 1.78
CA PHE A 145 0.17 -9.33 0.67
C PHE A 145 1.37 -9.79 -0.18
N LYS A 146 2.38 -10.40 0.45
CA LYS A 146 3.53 -10.94 -0.30
C LYS A 146 3.17 -12.09 -1.26
N TYR A 147 2.08 -12.81 -1.00
CA TYR A 147 1.64 -13.90 -1.89
C TYR A 147 0.88 -13.35 -3.10
N THR A 148 0.04 -12.34 -2.89
CA THR A 148 -0.70 -11.68 -3.98
C THR A 148 0.23 -10.96 -4.95
N LYS A 149 1.18 -10.17 -4.43
CA LYS A 149 2.18 -9.50 -5.25
C LYS A 149 2.96 -10.48 -6.15
N LYS A 150 3.28 -11.68 -5.64
CA LYS A 150 3.96 -12.70 -6.43
C LYS A 150 3.11 -13.28 -7.56
N GLU A 151 1.81 -13.39 -7.37
CA GLU A 151 0.90 -13.92 -8.41
C GLU A 151 0.68 -12.95 -9.56
N GLU A 152 0.64 -11.64 -9.31
CA GLU A 152 0.41 -10.63 -10.35
C GLU A 152 1.68 -10.20 -11.11
N ASP A 153 2.82 -10.14 -10.43
CA ASP A 153 4.12 -9.96 -11.11
C ASP A 153 4.42 -11.15 -12.07
N LEU A 154 3.72 -12.29 -11.86
CA LEU A 154 3.75 -13.48 -12.73
C LEU A 154 2.60 -13.50 -13.77
N LEU A 155 1.57 -12.67 -13.60
CA LEU A 155 0.33 -12.65 -14.39
C LEU A 155 0.25 -11.51 -15.41
N ASN A 156 1.26 -10.65 -15.55
CA ASN A 156 1.33 -9.76 -16.69
C ASN A 156 1.29 -10.59 -17.97
N ASP A 157 0.33 -10.29 -18.85
CA ASP A 157 -0.11 -11.12 -19.99
C ASP A 157 1.04 -11.71 -20.83
N TYR A 158 2.16 -11.03 -20.94
CA TYR A 158 3.37 -11.49 -21.62
C TYR A 158 4.06 -12.68 -20.92
N ASN A 159 3.96 -12.76 -19.60
CA ASN A 159 4.66 -13.76 -18.78
C ASN A 159 3.85 -15.04 -18.58
N VAL A 160 2.53 -15.05 -18.80
CA VAL A 160 1.68 -16.22 -18.54
C VAL A 160 2.02 -17.41 -19.44
N GLU A 161 2.20 -17.18 -20.73
CA GLU A 161 2.58 -18.27 -21.67
C GLU A 161 4.00 -18.75 -21.44
N LYS A 162 4.93 -17.82 -21.19
CA LYS A 162 6.32 -18.14 -20.88
C LYS A 162 6.46 -18.86 -19.53
N TYR A 163 5.68 -18.45 -18.52
CA TYR A 163 5.58 -19.15 -17.25
C TYR A 163 5.04 -20.58 -17.40
N LYS A 164 3.99 -20.77 -18.20
CA LYS A 164 3.46 -22.11 -18.50
C LYS A 164 4.48 -22.97 -19.23
N TYR A 165 5.26 -22.39 -20.15
CA TYR A 165 6.33 -23.09 -20.86
C TYR A 165 7.46 -23.48 -19.90
N LEU A 166 8.00 -22.53 -19.10
CA LEU A 166 9.08 -22.80 -18.16
C LEU A 166 8.67 -23.80 -17.06
N ASN A 167 7.40 -23.79 -16.63
CA ASN A 167 6.90 -24.77 -15.67
C ASN A 167 6.79 -26.21 -16.24
N LYS A 168 6.73 -26.38 -17.55
CA LYS A 168 6.78 -27.70 -18.19
C LYS A 168 8.21 -28.27 -18.22
N MET A 169 9.24 -27.40 -18.20
CA MET A 169 10.64 -27.82 -18.19
C MET A 169 11.02 -28.58 -16.90
N ASN A 170 11.95 -29.49 -17.03
CA ASN A 170 12.50 -30.16 -15.85
C ASN A 170 13.56 -29.29 -15.14
N ILE A 171 13.94 -29.66 -13.91
CA ILE A 171 14.88 -28.88 -13.10
C ILE A 171 16.27 -28.79 -13.74
N LYS A 172 16.69 -29.79 -14.49
CA LYS A 172 17.99 -29.79 -15.18
C LYS A 172 18.01 -28.75 -16.29
N GLU A 173 16.98 -28.74 -17.13
CA GLU A 173 16.79 -27.76 -18.22
C GLU A 173 16.74 -26.32 -17.69
N LEU A 174 15.99 -26.09 -16.62
CA LEU A 174 15.91 -24.76 -15.99
C LEU A 174 17.27 -24.30 -15.47
N LYS A 175 18.06 -25.20 -14.87
CA LYS A 175 19.42 -24.89 -14.40
C LYS A 175 20.38 -24.61 -15.55
N GLU A 176 20.28 -25.31 -16.65
CA GLU A 176 21.07 -25.05 -17.87
C GLU A 176 20.75 -23.69 -18.49
N GLU A 177 19.47 -23.33 -18.57
CA GLU A 177 19.05 -22.00 -19.01
C GLU A 177 19.59 -20.89 -18.08
N LEU A 178 19.48 -21.06 -16.76
CA LEU A 178 20.03 -20.10 -15.80
C LEU A 178 21.54 -19.93 -15.93
N LYS A 179 22.29 -21.02 -16.23
CA LYS A 179 23.74 -20.96 -16.46
C LYS A 179 24.09 -20.13 -17.69
N LYS A 180 23.30 -20.21 -18.78
CA LYS A 180 23.51 -19.41 -20.00
C LYS A 180 23.46 -17.90 -19.67
N TYR A 181 22.58 -17.51 -18.75
CA TYR A 181 22.46 -16.12 -18.30
C TYR A 181 23.34 -15.77 -17.08
N LYS A 182 24.24 -16.68 -16.66
CA LYS A 182 25.11 -16.52 -15.47
C LYS A 182 24.32 -16.24 -14.17
N LEU A 183 23.13 -16.80 -14.05
CA LEU A 183 22.26 -16.63 -12.89
C LEU A 183 22.44 -17.75 -11.87
N LYS A 184 22.02 -17.49 -10.62
CA LYS A 184 22.11 -18.46 -9.52
C LYS A 184 21.20 -19.68 -9.80
N VAL A 185 21.77 -20.90 -9.77
CA VAL A 185 21.09 -22.18 -10.11
C VAL A 185 20.55 -22.94 -8.89
N GLY A 186 20.72 -22.43 -7.69
CA GLY A 186 20.21 -23.05 -6.45
C GLY A 186 18.76 -22.62 -6.16
N GLY A 187 18.00 -23.46 -5.45
CA GLY A 187 16.62 -23.20 -5.04
C GLY A 187 15.62 -24.25 -5.55
N VAL A 188 14.36 -24.11 -5.17
CA VAL A 188 13.26 -24.97 -5.67
C VAL A 188 12.85 -24.57 -7.09
N LYS A 189 12.15 -25.46 -7.80
CA LYS A 189 11.72 -25.25 -9.20
C LYS A 189 11.07 -23.88 -9.41
N LYS A 190 10.24 -23.44 -8.49
CA LYS A 190 9.56 -22.13 -8.53
C LYS A 190 10.56 -20.98 -8.56
N ASP A 191 11.60 -21.01 -7.73
CA ASP A 191 12.63 -19.96 -7.67
C ASP A 191 13.45 -19.89 -8.96
N LEU A 192 13.69 -21.04 -9.63
CA LEU A 192 14.41 -21.11 -10.91
C LEU A 192 13.58 -20.47 -12.04
N VAL A 193 12.29 -20.78 -12.07
CA VAL A 193 11.34 -20.20 -13.06
C VAL A 193 11.21 -18.69 -12.85
N GLU A 194 11.04 -18.22 -11.61
CA GLU A 194 10.94 -16.77 -11.29
C GLU A 194 12.17 -16.00 -11.80
N ARG A 195 13.38 -16.51 -11.59
CA ARG A 195 14.62 -15.86 -12.05
C ARG A 195 14.72 -15.76 -13.57
N LEU A 196 14.28 -16.79 -14.29
CA LEU A 196 14.25 -16.78 -15.76
C LEU A 196 13.22 -15.79 -16.30
N ILE A 197 12.07 -15.64 -15.64
CA ILE A 197 11.05 -14.67 -16.03
C ILE A 197 11.56 -13.25 -15.88
N ILE A 198 12.13 -12.90 -14.70
CA ILE A 198 12.67 -11.58 -14.43
C ILE A 198 13.76 -11.22 -15.44
N LYS A 199 14.66 -12.17 -15.76
CA LYS A 199 15.73 -11.90 -16.73
C LYS A 199 15.19 -11.68 -18.15
N ASN A 200 14.20 -12.44 -18.55
CA ASN A 200 13.57 -12.28 -19.85
C ASN A 200 12.82 -10.95 -19.97
N SER A 201 12.11 -10.51 -18.96
CA SER A 201 11.45 -9.19 -18.96
C SER A 201 12.46 -8.05 -19.15
N GLN A 202 13.61 -8.10 -18.47
CA GLN A 202 14.69 -7.11 -18.66
C GLN A 202 15.29 -7.10 -20.07
N LEU A 203 15.37 -8.26 -20.74
CA LEU A 203 15.87 -8.36 -22.12
C LEU A 203 14.86 -7.80 -23.13
N ASP A 204 13.58 -7.96 -22.87
CA ASP A 204 12.51 -7.46 -23.72
C ASP A 204 12.39 -5.92 -23.62
N GLU A 205 12.46 -5.35 -22.41
CA GLU A 205 12.53 -3.89 -22.21
C GLU A 205 13.72 -3.26 -22.94
N ALA A 206 14.92 -3.85 -22.82
CA ALA A 206 16.11 -3.39 -23.53
C ALA A 206 15.97 -3.49 -25.06
N SER A 207 15.26 -4.53 -25.56
CA SER A 207 15.01 -4.68 -27.00
C SER A 207 14.03 -3.63 -27.55
N ASP A 208 13.04 -3.25 -26.76
CA ASP A 208 12.07 -2.23 -27.16
C ASP A 208 12.64 -0.80 -27.09
N GLU A 209 13.52 -0.52 -26.14
CA GLU A 209 14.30 0.72 -26.12
C GLU A 209 15.21 0.85 -27.35
N ILE A 210 15.87 -0.22 -27.77
CA ILE A 210 16.72 -0.25 -28.98
C ILE A 210 15.87 -0.04 -30.22
N LYS A 211 14.69 -0.65 -30.34
CA LYS A 211 13.76 -0.44 -31.47
C LYS A 211 13.20 0.98 -31.52
N TYR A 212 12.94 1.59 -30.35
CA TYR A 212 12.48 2.96 -30.26
C TYR A 212 13.58 3.94 -30.67
N ALA A 213 14.81 3.75 -30.19
CA ALA A 213 15.98 4.52 -30.59
C ALA A 213 16.26 4.41 -32.09
N ALA A 214 16.16 3.22 -32.69
CA ALA A 214 16.33 3.02 -34.12
C ALA A 214 15.29 3.77 -34.98
N LYS A 215 14.04 3.91 -34.49
CA LYS A 215 12.98 4.70 -35.15
C LYS A 215 13.19 6.21 -35.10
N LEU A 216 14.03 6.72 -34.20
CA LEU A 216 14.34 8.14 -34.07
C LEU A 216 15.53 8.55 -34.95
N PHE A 217 16.31 7.60 -35.48
CA PHE A 217 17.51 7.84 -36.29
C PHE A 217 17.37 7.43 -37.77
N PHE A 218 16.21 6.93 -38.19
CA PHE A 218 15.82 6.67 -39.56
C PHE A 218 14.44 7.25 -39.87
#